data_aa46640030feea39147ca9597a15d487
#
_entry.id   aa46640030feea39147ca9597a15d487
#
_cell.length_a   1.000
_cell.length_b   1.000
_cell.length_c   1.000
_cell.angle_alpha   90.00
_cell.angle_beta   90.00
_cell.angle_gamma   90.00
#
_symmetry.space_group_name_H-M   'P 1'
#
loop_
_entity.id
_entity.type
_entity.pdbx_description
1 polymer ?
#
loop_
_entity_poly.entity_id
_entity_poly.type
_entity_poly.pdbx_seq_one_letter_code
_entity_poly.pdbx_strand_id
1 'polypeptide(L)'
;MSNVTEFPDPARAREQAADWISRASRGLSAEERAELHRWRASPGNARALEQLSAMWTQMDVLRELASVFPEPPRQQAVARPRWKSSRPALAAALVLATVAAGFALQRHLASTRPLVAGRAATSEFTTAVGEQRNVPLPDGSMLAINTASQVQVVSLGRDSRELRLVRGEAHFTVAHDVSRPFRVSAAGHVVQALGTAFDVRLLPGGGLEVIVTEGHVKLLSGNGAVGDLLKDQYMRIEGDGRSTVGRLDEDVVASRLSWRSGMLVFDGQVLADVLAEFSRYTSERFVITDPRLRGLRIGGYFAAGDTTALREALRANFRIESRRGSDGVIQIGPEPAPATAR
;
A
#
# COMPACT_ATOMS: atom_id res chain seq x y z
N MET A 1 7.20 12.01 -46.42
CA MET A 1 7.67 12.74 -45.21
C MET A 1 6.72 12.38 -44.06
N SER A 2 7.15 11.45 -43.26
CA SER A 2 6.33 10.92 -42.16
C SER A 2 6.40 11.88 -40.96
N ASN A 3 5.29 12.52 -40.62
CA ASN A 3 5.13 13.24 -39.38
C ASN A 3 4.94 12.21 -38.23
N VAL A 4 6.04 11.81 -37.62
CA VAL A 4 6.03 11.12 -36.34
C VAL A 4 5.88 12.20 -35.26
N THR A 5 4.69 12.39 -34.77
CA THR A 5 4.45 13.20 -33.56
C THR A 5 4.94 12.39 -32.39
N GLU A 6 6.13 12.71 -31.91
CA GLU A 6 6.69 12.10 -30.66
C GLU A 6 5.81 12.50 -29.50
N PHE A 7 5.09 11.53 -28.94
CA PHE A 7 4.33 11.73 -27.71
C PHE A 7 5.32 11.90 -26.56
N PRO A 8 5.20 12.94 -25.73
CA PRO A 8 6.11 13.13 -24.59
C PRO A 8 5.99 11.94 -23.64
N ASP A 9 7.13 11.32 -23.33
CA ASP A 9 7.28 10.22 -22.37
C ASP A 9 6.80 10.68 -20.98
N PRO A 10 5.75 10.07 -20.40
CA PRO A 10 5.20 10.47 -19.10
C PRO A 10 6.19 10.31 -17.94
N ALA A 11 7.13 9.36 -18.02
CA ALA A 11 8.17 9.15 -17.02
C ALA A 11 9.16 10.32 -17.04
N ARG A 12 9.60 10.73 -18.22
CA ARG A 12 10.50 11.87 -18.43
C ARG A 12 9.87 13.20 -18.00
N ALA A 13 8.55 13.36 -18.23
CA ALA A 13 7.82 14.54 -17.77
C ALA A 13 7.78 14.65 -16.24
N ARG A 14 7.64 13.52 -15.52
CA ARG A 14 7.67 13.49 -14.04
C ARG A 14 9.05 13.77 -13.48
N GLU A 15 10.09 13.19 -14.05
CA GLU A 15 11.47 13.46 -13.64
C GLU A 15 11.82 14.94 -13.79
N GLN A 16 11.47 15.54 -14.92
CA GLN A 16 11.65 16.97 -15.16
C GLN A 16 10.81 17.84 -14.22
N ALA A 17 9.58 17.43 -13.90
CA ALA A 17 8.75 18.13 -12.93
C ALA A 17 9.36 18.11 -11.52
N ALA A 18 9.96 16.99 -11.09
CA ALA A 18 10.65 16.89 -9.80
C ALA A 18 11.89 17.81 -9.75
N ASP A 19 12.65 17.90 -10.83
CA ASP A 19 13.79 18.83 -10.94
C ASP A 19 13.31 20.29 -10.86
N TRP A 20 12.22 20.66 -11.53
CA TRP A 20 11.63 21.99 -11.44
C TRP A 20 11.15 22.34 -10.04
N ILE A 21 10.53 21.42 -9.31
CA ILE A 21 10.11 21.62 -7.91
C ILE A 21 11.35 21.82 -7.01
N SER A 22 12.39 21.02 -7.22
CA SER A 22 13.66 21.17 -6.48
C SER A 22 14.33 22.51 -6.75
N ARG A 23 14.33 23.01 -8.00
CA ARG A 23 14.83 24.35 -8.34
C ARG A 23 13.95 25.45 -7.74
N ALA A 24 12.64 25.28 -7.76
CA ALA A 24 11.70 26.26 -7.19
C ALA A 24 11.88 26.46 -5.69
N SER A 25 12.28 25.42 -4.94
CA SER A 25 12.50 25.50 -3.48
C SER A 25 13.67 26.42 -3.07
N ARG A 26 14.65 26.64 -3.97
CA ARG A 26 15.78 27.54 -3.73
C ARG A 26 15.57 28.96 -4.30
N GLY A 27 14.43 29.20 -4.97
CA GLY A 27 14.11 30.43 -5.71
C GLY A 27 14.61 30.38 -7.15
N LEU A 28 13.70 30.63 -8.12
CA LEU A 28 13.99 30.60 -9.55
C LEU A 28 14.52 31.98 -10.00
N SER A 29 15.57 31.99 -10.83
CA SER A 29 16.01 33.17 -11.57
C SER A 29 14.98 33.61 -12.62
N ALA A 30 15.15 34.79 -13.20
CA ALA A 30 14.27 35.28 -14.26
C ALA A 30 14.33 34.38 -15.52
N GLU A 31 15.48 33.86 -15.84
CA GLU A 31 15.71 32.96 -16.98
C GLU A 31 15.05 31.58 -16.72
N GLU A 32 15.24 31.03 -15.53
CA GLU A 32 14.63 29.74 -15.11
C GLU A 32 13.10 29.83 -15.09
N ARG A 33 12.51 30.97 -14.72
CA ARG A 33 11.05 31.19 -14.79
C ARG A 33 10.54 31.19 -16.23
N ALA A 34 11.27 31.79 -17.15
CA ALA A 34 10.92 31.78 -18.56
C ALA A 34 11.06 30.38 -19.18
N GLU A 35 12.04 29.61 -18.75
CA GLU A 35 12.24 28.22 -19.18
C GLU A 35 11.12 27.31 -18.64
N LEU A 36 10.77 27.42 -17.37
CA LEU A 36 9.64 26.70 -16.76
C LEU A 36 8.34 27.01 -17.48
N HIS A 37 8.09 28.28 -17.84
CA HIS A 37 6.88 28.68 -18.54
C HIS A 37 6.80 28.01 -19.94
N ARG A 38 7.91 27.96 -20.67
CA ARG A 38 7.97 27.26 -21.97
C ARG A 38 7.79 25.75 -21.83
N TRP A 39 8.42 25.14 -20.82
CA TRP A 39 8.30 23.72 -20.55
C TRP A 39 6.87 23.32 -20.16
N ARG A 40 6.21 24.16 -19.35
CA ARG A 40 4.81 23.97 -18.91
C ARG A 40 3.78 24.17 -20.04
N ALA A 41 4.15 24.71 -21.18
CA ALA A 41 3.22 24.88 -22.32
C ALA A 41 2.75 23.52 -22.91
N SER A 42 3.48 22.43 -22.64
CA SER A 42 3.02 21.08 -22.98
C SER A 42 1.98 20.59 -21.93
N PRO A 43 0.79 20.10 -22.36
CA PRO A 43 -0.25 19.63 -21.43
C PRO A 43 0.21 18.47 -20.53
N GLY A 44 1.10 17.59 -21.00
CA GLY A 44 1.68 16.49 -20.23
C GLY A 44 2.58 16.99 -19.10
N ASN A 45 3.41 17.98 -19.39
CA ASN A 45 4.32 18.59 -18.42
C ASN A 45 3.57 19.40 -17.36
N ALA A 46 2.53 20.13 -17.76
CA ALA A 46 1.68 20.88 -16.83
C ALA A 46 1.02 19.95 -15.82
N ARG A 47 0.46 18.84 -16.26
CA ARG A 47 -0.15 17.83 -15.38
C ARG A 47 0.86 17.17 -14.44
N ALA A 48 2.05 16.83 -14.94
CA ALA A 48 3.10 16.24 -14.12
C ALA A 48 3.54 17.21 -13.00
N LEU A 49 3.67 18.50 -13.30
CA LEU A 49 4.02 19.51 -12.30
C LEU A 49 2.91 19.72 -11.27
N GLU A 50 1.64 19.77 -11.69
CA GLU A 50 0.50 19.89 -10.76
C GLU A 50 0.40 18.70 -9.80
N GLN A 51 0.54 17.49 -10.30
CA GLN A 51 0.48 16.28 -9.46
C GLN A 51 1.59 16.25 -8.41
N LEU A 52 2.81 16.56 -8.80
CA LEU A 52 3.94 16.61 -7.88
C LEU A 52 3.84 17.79 -6.90
N SER A 53 3.41 18.97 -7.33
CA SER A 53 3.27 20.12 -6.43
C SER A 53 2.18 19.90 -5.37
N ALA A 54 1.08 19.21 -5.72
CA ALA A 54 0.05 18.83 -4.76
C ALA A 54 0.59 17.90 -3.66
N MET A 55 1.45 16.93 -4.01
CA MET A 55 2.13 16.07 -3.03
C MET A 55 3.08 16.87 -2.11
N TRP A 56 3.81 17.87 -2.64
CA TRP A 56 4.70 18.72 -1.85
C TRP A 56 3.94 19.60 -0.86
N THR A 57 2.80 20.15 -1.26
CA THR A 57 1.94 20.96 -0.38
C THR A 57 1.42 20.12 0.81
N GLN A 58 1.15 18.83 0.61
CA GLN A 58 0.78 17.93 1.70
C GLN A 58 1.95 17.62 2.65
N MET A 59 3.21 17.64 2.16
CA MET A 59 4.40 17.47 3.01
C MET A 59 4.77 18.73 3.81
N ASP A 60 4.43 19.93 3.36
CA ASP A 60 4.65 21.17 4.13
C ASP A 60 3.80 21.20 5.41
N VAL A 61 2.61 20.61 5.41
CA VAL A 61 1.78 20.41 6.63
C VAL A 61 2.52 19.55 7.66
N LEU A 62 3.33 18.57 7.24
CA LEU A 62 4.15 17.75 8.14
C LEU A 62 5.32 18.52 8.74
N ARG A 63 5.84 19.54 8.05
CA ARG A 63 6.89 20.43 8.56
C ARG A 63 6.35 21.36 9.64
N GLU A 64 5.13 21.81 9.52
CA GLU A 64 4.47 22.63 10.53
C GLU A 64 4.14 21.82 11.80
N LEU A 65 3.79 20.53 11.64
CA LEU A 65 3.63 19.60 12.75
C LEU A 65 4.96 19.26 13.46
N ALA A 66 6.10 19.24 12.75
CA ALA A 66 7.41 19.03 13.37
C ALA A 66 7.81 20.16 14.32
N SER A 67 7.27 21.37 14.15
CA SER A 67 7.51 22.51 15.06
C SER A 67 6.79 22.38 16.40
N VAL A 68 5.82 21.49 16.51
CA VAL A 68 5.03 21.22 17.73
C VAL A 68 5.72 20.20 18.65
N PHE A 69 6.71 19.45 18.15
CA PHE A 69 7.50 18.53 18.95
C PHE A 69 8.84 19.18 19.35
N PRO A 70 9.07 19.51 20.63
CA PRO A 70 10.33 20.11 21.07
C PRO A 70 11.47 19.12 20.87
N GLU A 71 12.55 19.57 20.18
CA GLU A 71 13.80 18.81 20.11
C GLU A 71 14.34 18.53 21.53
N PRO A 72 14.83 17.31 21.80
CA PRO A 72 15.47 17.03 23.08
C PRO A 72 16.71 17.94 23.22
N PRO A 73 16.94 18.56 24.41
CA PRO A 73 18.03 19.49 24.60
C PRO A 73 19.37 18.81 24.35
N ARG A 74 20.19 19.40 23.47
CA ARG A 74 21.58 19.01 23.27
C ARG A 74 22.31 19.15 24.59
N GLN A 75 22.79 18.04 25.14
CA GLN A 75 23.63 18.02 26.35
C GLN A 75 24.92 18.79 26.08
N GLN A 76 24.97 20.01 26.55
CA GLN A 76 26.22 20.76 26.68
C GLN A 76 27.06 20.09 27.77
N ALA A 77 28.30 19.76 27.43
CA ALA A 77 29.26 19.22 28.36
C ALA A 77 29.51 20.22 29.51
N VAL A 78 28.92 19.93 30.67
CA VAL A 78 29.14 20.76 31.88
C VAL A 78 30.46 20.35 32.52
N ALA A 79 31.37 21.34 32.64
CA ALA A 79 32.64 21.22 33.33
C ALA A 79 32.42 20.75 34.78
N ARG A 80 33.19 19.74 35.22
CA ARG A 80 33.13 19.18 36.57
C ARG A 80 33.72 20.18 37.59
N PRO A 81 32.96 20.64 38.61
CA PRO A 81 33.57 21.36 39.75
C PRO A 81 34.25 20.35 40.67
N ARG A 82 35.50 20.69 41.04
CA ARG A 82 36.24 19.99 42.08
C ARG A 82 35.62 20.30 43.45
N TRP A 83 34.93 19.33 44.04
CA TRP A 83 34.37 19.46 45.38
C TRP A 83 35.33 18.86 46.40
N LYS A 84 35.76 19.75 47.31
CA LYS A 84 36.51 19.36 48.48
C LYS A 84 35.63 18.62 49.48
N SER A 85 36.19 17.57 50.04
CA SER A 85 35.61 16.66 51.03
C SER A 85 35.04 17.37 52.26
N SER A 86 33.76 17.13 52.57
CA SER A 86 33.27 17.17 53.97
C SER A 86 32.07 16.25 54.10
N ARG A 87 32.12 15.40 55.14
CA ARG A 87 31.17 14.33 55.48
C ARG A 87 29.76 14.86 55.69
N PRO A 88 28.80 14.29 54.95
CA PRO A 88 27.76 13.48 55.55
C PRO A 88 27.41 12.27 54.66
N ALA A 89 28.19 11.19 54.70
CA ALA A 89 28.01 9.99 53.87
C ALA A 89 26.92 9.06 54.37
N LEU A 90 26.40 9.27 55.57
CA LEU A 90 25.36 8.35 56.15
C LEU A 90 23.92 8.68 55.75
N ALA A 91 23.60 9.96 55.49
CA ALA A 91 22.24 10.34 55.12
C ALA A 91 21.95 10.02 53.61
N ALA A 92 22.93 10.15 52.75
CA ALA A 92 22.78 9.84 51.31
C ALA A 92 22.61 8.31 51.05
N ALA A 93 23.26 7.47 51.87
CA ALA A 93 23.15 6.02 51.74
C ALA A 93 21.75 5.50 52.10
N LEU A 94 21.07 6.12 53.08
CA LEU A 94 19.70 5.74 53.46
C LEU A 94 18.66 6.13 52.41
N VAL A 95 18.83 7.30 51.78
CA VAL A 95 17.93 7.74 50.69
C VAL A 95 18.13 6.87 49.43
N LEU A 96 19.37 6.53 49.09
CA LEU A 96 19.64 5.61 47.99
C LEU A 96 19.13 4.19 48.23
N ALA A 97 19.23 3.71 49.47
CA ALA A 97 18.68 2.38 49.84
C ALA A 97 17.15 2.33 49.81
N THR A 98 16.46 3.41 50.21
CA THR A 98 14.99 3.48 50.15
C THR A 98 14.51 3.64 48.70
N VAL A 99 15.20 4.42 47.85
CA VAL A 99 14.87 4.51 46.42
C VAL A 99 15.15 3.19 45.71
N ALA A 100 16.26 2.51 46.00
CA ALA A 100 16.60 1.22 45.44
C ALA A 100 15.61 0.12 45.93
N ALA A 101 15.22 0.13 47.17
CA ALA A 101 14.18 -0.80 47.70
C ALA A 101 12.79 -0.51 47.10
N GLY A 102 12.44 0.78 46.94
CA GLY A 102 11.21 1.18 46.24
C GLY A 102 11.18 0.72 44.80
N PHE A 103 12.30 0.89 44.07
CA PHE A 103 12.45 0.46 42.68
C PHE A 103 12.47 -1.07 42.53
N ALA A 104 13.11 -1.80 43.51
CA ALA A 104 13.11 -3.26 43.53
C ALA A 104 11.71 -3.79 43.88
N LEU A 105 10.99 -3.16 44.82
CA LEU A 105 9.62 -3.50 45.15
C LEU A 105 8.65 -3.22 44.01
N GLN A 106 8.83 -2.10 43.32
CA GLN A 106 8.06 -1.75 42.11
C GLN A 106 8.32 -2.74 40.97
N ARG A 107 9.57 -3.15 40.78
CA ARG A 107 9.91 -4.24 39.87
C ARG A 107 9.31 -5.57 40.25
N HIS A 108 9.35 -5.89 41.56
CA HIS A 108 8.78 -7.14 42.06
C HIS A 108 7.23 -7.16 41.96
N LEU A 109 6.58 -6.03 42.26
CA LEU A 109 5.12 -5.88 42.08
C LEU A 109 4.72 -5.82 40.59
N ALA A 110 5.56 -5.30 39.71
CA ALA A 110 5.36 -5.37 38.27
C ALA A 110 5.56 -6.78 37.71
N SER A 111 6.46 -7.59 38.33
CA SER A 111 6.71 -8.98 37.94
C SER A 111 5.66 -9.98 38.52
N THR A 112 4.93 -9.58 39.57
CA THR A 112 3.85 -10.39 40.18
C THR A 112 2.45 -10.00 39.69
N ARG A 113 2.35 -9.12 38.64
CA ARG A 113 1.09 -9.10 37.90
C ARG A 113 0.93 -10.51 37.36
N PRO A 114 -0.14 -11.24 37.78
CA PRO A 114 -0.40 -12.52 37.18
C PRO A 114 -0.46 -12.23 35.67
N LEU A 115 0.38 -12.91 34.92
CA LEU A 115 0.11 -13.15 33.51
C LEU A 115 -1.26 -13.82 33.53
N VAL A 116 -2.33 -13.02 33.53
CA VAL A 116 -3.58 -13.49 32.99
C VAL A 116 -3.09 -14.01 31.63
N ALA A 117 -3.06 -15.33 31.50
CA ALA A 117 -2.93 -15.98 30.23
C ALA A 117 -4.14 -15.47 29.44
N GLY A 118 -3.98 -14.24 28.96
CA GLY A 118 -4.90 -13.61 28.06
C GLY A 118 -4.89 -14.55 26.88
N ARG A 119 -5.96 -15.29 26.74
CA ARG A 119 -6.43 -15.77 25.47
C ARG A 119 -5.98 -14.71 24.49
N ALA A 120 -4.95 -15.03 23.67
CA ALA A 120 -4.34 -14.07 22.76
C ALA A 120 -5.51 -13.35 22.10
N ALA A 121 -5.68 -12.06 22.41
CA ALA A 121 -6.74 -11.28 21.82
C ALA A 121 -6.43 -11.29 20.34
N THR A 122 -7.11 -12.12 19.58
CA THR A 122 -6.97 -12.24 18.15
C THR A 122 -7.38 -10.89 17.59
N SER A 123 -6.42 -10.02 17.35
CA SER A 123 -6.70 -8.73 16.74
C SER A 123 -7.14 -8.99 15.30
N GLU A 124 -8.29 -8.46 14.94
CA GLU A 124 -8.85 -8.59 13.60
C GLU A 124 -8.94 -7.23 12.95
N PHE A 125 -8.51 -7.15 11.73
CA PHE A 125 -8.59 -5.96 10.90
C PHE A 125 -9.49 -6.25 9.70
N THR A 126 -10.52 -5.43 9.54
CA THR A 126 -11.49 -5.56 8.45
C THR A 126 -11.62 -4.23 7.73
N THR A 127 -11.82 -4.28 6.42
CA THR A 127 -12.15 -3.14 5.56
C THR A 127 -13.50 -3.37 4.89
N ALA A 128 -14.26 -2.31 4.71
CA ALA A 128 -15.47 -2.30 3.91
C ALA A 128 -15.15 -2.27 2.41
N VAL A 129 -16.18 -2.39 1.56
CA VAL A 129 -16.04 -2.18 0.11
C VAL A 129 -15.62 -0.73 -0.15
N GLY A 130 -14.54 -0.53 -0.92
CA GLY A 130 -13.94 0.77 -1.22
C GLY A 130 -12.99 1.28 -0.13
N GLU A 131 -12.97 0.68 1.06
CA GLU A 131 -12.07 1.06 2.13
C GLU A 131 -10.70 0.38 1.98
N GLN A 132 -9.64 1.14 2.27
CA GLN A 132 -8.26 0.66 2.37
C GLN A 132 -7.67 1.13 3.69
N ARG A 133 -6.78 0.35 4.29
CA ARG A 133 -6.23 0.64 5.60
C ARG A 133 -4.78 0.23 5.72
N ASN A 134 -3.94 1.12 6.27
CA ASN A 134 -2.57 0.82 6.66
C ASN A 134 -2.49 0.63 8.17
N VAL A 135 -1.91 -0.48 8.61
CA VAL A 135 -1.80 -0.87 10.00
C VAL A 135 -0.35 -1.18 10.35
N PRO A 136 0.30 -0.39 11.21
CA PRO A 136 1.59 -0.76 11.76
C PRO A 136 1.41 -1.90 12.76
N LEU A 137 2.24 -2.94 12.63
CA LEU A 137 2.23 -4.09 13.52
C LEU A 137 3.28 -3.92 14.64
N PRO A 138 3.08 -4.54 15.82
CA PRO A 138 3.97 -4.41 16.97
C PRO A 138 5.41 -4.91 16.74
N ASP A 139 5.62 -5.78 15.74
CA ASP A 139 6.92 -6.31 15.36
C ASP A 139 7.70 -5.39 14.40
N GLY A 140 7.17 -4.21 14.08
CA GLY A 140 7.73 -3.24 13.14
C GLY A 140 7.34 -3.50 11.67
N SER A 141 6.56 -4.55 11.40
CA SER A 141 6.01 -4.79 10.06
C SER A 141 4.86 -3.83 9.75
N MET A 142 4.58 -3.60 8.46
CA MET A 142 3.46 -2.81 7.98
C MET A 142 2.49 -3.70 7.19
N LEU A 143 1.21 -3.59 7.49
CA LEU A 143 0.12 -4.27 6.81
C LEU A 143 -0.74 -3.24 6.06
N ALA A 144 -0.79 -3.31 4.74
CA ALA A 144 -1.77 -2.58 3.93
C ALA A 144 -2.90 -3.54 3.55
N ILE A 145 -4.13 -3.18 3.89
CA ILE A 145 -5.33 -4.01 3.69
C ILE A 145 -6.16 -3.36 2.59
N ASN A 146 -6.47 -4.12 1.55
CA ASN A 146 -7.26 -3.65 0.42
C ASN A 146 -8.77 -3.70 0.73
N THR A 147 -9.58 -3.30 -0.23
CA THR A 147 -11.06 -3.28 -0.17
C THR A 147 -11.65 -4.63 0.24
N ALA A 148 -12.73 -4.62 1.01
CA ALA A 148 -13.53 -5.79 1.41
C ALA A 148 -12.71 -6.96 1.97
N SER A 149 -11.64 -6.66 2.71
CA SER A 149 -10.65 -7.62 3.18
C SER A 149 -10.75 -7.85 4.69
N GLN A 150 -10.22 -8.98 5.15
CA GLN A 150 -10.19 -9.35 6.57
C GLN A 150 -8.90 -10.10 6.89
N VAL A 151 -8.13 -9.54 7.82
CA VAL A 151 -6.88 -10.13 8.31
C VAL A 151 -6.99 -10.36 9.81
N GLN A 152 -6.70 -11.57 10.25
CA GLN A 152 -6.60 -11.95 11.66
C GLN A 152 -5.15 -12.07 12.08
N VAL A 153 -4.79 -11.45 13.18
CA VAL A 153 -3.52 -11.67 13.86
C VAL A 153 -3.69 -12.88 14.76
N VAL A 154 -3.03 -13.98 14.41
CA VAL A 154 -3.06 -15.21 15.21
C VAL A 154 -2.04 -15.10 16.35
N SER A 155 -0.82 -14.63 16.04
CA SER A 155 0.24 -14.40 17.02
C SER A 155 1.25 -13.37 16.49
N LEU A 156 1.64 -12.41 17.31
CA LEU A 156 2.76 -11.50 17.11
C LEU A 156 3.57 -11.41 18.41
N GLY A 157 4.01 -12.58 18.89
CA GLY A 157 4.72 -12.72 20.15
C GLY A 157 6.24 -12.85 19.99
N ARG A 158 6.86 -13.30 21.08
CA ARG A 158 8.32 -13.54 21.12
C ARG A 158 8.74 -14.72 20.23
N ASP A 159 7.85 -15.70 20.05
CA ASP A 159 8.20 -16.98 19.44
C ASP A 159 7.63 -17.12 18.02
N SER A 160 6.58 -16.38 17.67
CA SER A 160 5.93 -16.49 16.35
C SER A 160 5.32 -15.18 15.87
N ARG A 161 5.26 -15.04 14.53
CA ARG A 161 4.61 -13.95 13.81
C ARG A 161 3.65 -14.58 12.79
N GLU A 162 2.40 -14.74 13.18
CA GLU A 162 1.42 -15.48 12.39
C GLU A 162 0.15 -14.66 12.18
N LEU A 163 -0.22 -14.50 10.93
CA LEU A 163 -1.44 -13.84 10.48
C LEU A 163 -2.25 -14.78 9.59
N ARG A 164 -3.53 -14.46 9.41
CA ARG A 164 -4.40 -15.17 8.46
C ARG A 164 -5.14 -14.16 7.61
N LEU A 165 -5.01 -14.25 6.31
CA LEU A 165 -5.90 -13.57 5.38
C LEU A 165 -7.15 -14.43 5.19
N VAL A 166 -8.28 -13.95 5.71
CA VAL A 166 -9.57 -14.67 5.70
C VAL A 166 -10.31 -14.42 4.40
N ARG A 167 -10.25 -13.17 3.89
CA ARG A 167 -10.84 -12.76 2.61
C ARG A 167 -10.14 -11.53 2.07
N GLY A 168 -10.25 -11.31 0.77
CA GLY A 168 -9.77 -10.12 0.08
C GLY A 168 -8.28 -10.17 -0.24
N GLU A 169 -7.57 -9.07 0.02
CA GLU A 169 -6.19 -8.84 -0.40
C GLU A 169 -5.46 -7.98 0.63
N ALA A 170 -4.21 -8.31 0.88
CA ALA A 170 -3.36 -7.55 1.76
C ALA A 170 -1.90 -7.60 1.32
N HIS A 171 -1.22 -6.46 1.44
CA HIS A 171 0.21 -6.33 1.22
C HIS A 171 0.94 -6.27 2.57
N PHE A 172 2.01 -7.02 2.68
CA PHE A 172 2.82 -7.15 3.89
C PHE A 172 4.22 -6.61 3.61
N THR A 173 4.67 -5.61 4.37
CA THR A 173 6.07 -5.18 4.42
C THR A 173 6.63 -5.67 5.74
N VAL A 174 7.40 -6.76 5.71
CA VAL A 174 7.81 -7.51 6.90
C VAL A 174 9.14 -7.01 7.42
N ALA A 175 9.18 -6.65 8.70
CA ALA A 175 10.42 -6.34 9.40
C ALA A 175 11.36 -7.56 9.43
N HIS A 176 12.65 -7.32 9.10
CA HIS A 176 13.64 -8.39 8.99
C HIS A 176 13.91 -9.06 10.36
N ASP A 177 13.64 -10.35 10.45
CA ASP A 177 13.92 -11.16 11.63
C ASP A 177 14.03 -12.64 11.24
N VAL A 178 15.26 -13.13 11.10
CA VAL A 178 15.54 -14.52 10.72
C VAL A 178 15.22 -15.54 11.81
N SER A 179 15.17 -15.10 13.08
CA SER A 179 14.87 -15.96 14.21
C SER A 179 13.38 -16.28 14.35
N ARG A 180 12.51 -15.43 13.80
CA ARG A 180 11.05 -15.57 13.87
C ARG A 180 10.44 -15.34 12.49
N PRO A 181 10.27 -16.40 11.69
CA PRO A 181 9.60 -16.28 10.39
C PRO A 181 8.21 -15.67 10.50
N PHE A 182 7.89 -14.76 9.60
CA PHE A 182 6.55 -14.19 9.44
C PHE A 182 5.72 -15.09 8.54
N ARG A 183 4.57 -15.55 9.01
CA ARG A 183 3.70 -16.49 8.30
C ARG A 183 2.32 -15.90 8.06
N VAL A 184 1.86 -15.97 6.81
CA VAL A 184 0.50 -15.60 6.43
C VAL A 184 -0.23 -16.81 5.90
N SER A 185 -1.24 -17.26 6.63
CA SER A 185 -2.12 -18.36 6.19
C SER A 185 -3.23 -17.81 5.29
N ALA A 186 -3.44 -18.41 4.11
CA ALA A 186 -4.47 -18.03 3.15
C ALA A 186 -4.84 -19.22 2.25
N ALA A 187 -6.12 -19.51 2.04
CA ALA A 187 -6.64 -20.59 1.18
C ALA A 187 -5.95 -21.96 1.40
N GLY A 188 -5.67 -22.34 2.65
CA GLY A 188 -5.01 -23.61 2.98
C GLY A 188 -3.49 -23.64 2.75
N HIS A 189 -2.90 -22.53 2.32
CA HIS A 189 -1.46 -22.35 2.15
C HIS A 189 -0.88 -21.42 3.20
N VAL A 190 0.46 -21.44 3.35
CA VAL A 190 1.20 -20.54 4.23
C VAL A 190 2.31 -19.86 3.44
N VAL A 191 2.26 -18.55 3.37
CA VAL A 191 3.35 -17.71 2.84
C VAL A 191 4.29 -17.38 3.99
N GLN A 192 5.55 -17.80 3.90
CA GLN A 192 6.57 -17.58 4.92
C GLN A 192 7.64 -16.59 4.43
N ALA A 193 7.95 -15.60 5.26
CA ALA A 193 8.87 -14.50 5.00
C ALA A 193 9.82 -14.26 6.18
N LEU A 194 11.02 -13.73 5.91
CA LEU A 194 12.02 -13.39 6.94
C LEU A 194 12.31 -11.88 7.01
N GLY A 195 11.93 -11.13 5.98
CA GLY A 195 12.17 -9.69 5.83
C GLY A 195 11.97 -9.33 4.36
N THR A 196 10.72 -9.23 3.94
CA THR A 196 10.30 -9.17 2.54
C THR A 196 9.08 -8.28 2.41
N ALA A 197 8.82 -7.79 1.20
CA ALA A 197 7.56 -7.19 0.87
C ALA A 197 6.82 -8.06 -0.16
N PHE A 198 5.55 -8.38 0.12
CA PHE A 198 4.75 -9.25 -0.74
C PHE A 198 3.26 -8.98 -0.58
N ASP A 199 2.52 -9.27 -1.62
CA ASP A 199 1.07 -9.20 -1.68
C ASP A 199 0.45 -10.59 -1.65
N VAL A 200 -0.68 -10.72 -0.99
CA VAL A 200 -1.49 -11.95 -0.95
C VAL A 200 -2.93 -11.60 -1.25
N ARG A 201 -3.47 -12.21 -2.30
CA ARG A 201 -4.84 -12.02 -2.75
C ARG A 201 -5.59 -13.35 -2.80
N LEU A 202 -6.72 -13.44 -2.13
CA LEU A 202 -7.65 -14.55 -2.29
C LEU A 202 -8.49 -14.35 -3.54
N LEU A 203 -8.52 -15.37 -4.38
CA LEU A 203 -9.23 -15.36 -5.65
C LEU A 203 -10.63 -15.94 -5.51
N PRO A 204 -11.58 -15.55 -6.38
CA PRO A 204 -12.86 -16.22 -6.47
C PRO A 204 -12.67 -17.73 -6.69
N GLY A 205 -13.52 -18.55 -6.07
CA GLY A 205 -13.41 -20.01 -6.18
C GLY A 205 -12.39 -20.66 -5.24
N GLY A 206 -11.82 -19.89 -4.27
CA GLY A 206 -10.93 -20.45 -3.25
C GLY A 206 -9.45 -20.48 -3.65
N GLY A 207 -9.09 -19.79 -4.73
CA GLY A 207 -7.69 -19.65 -5.16
C GLY A 207 -6.90 -18.61 -4.38
N LEU A 208 -5.60 -18.56 -4.64
CA LEU A 208 -4.61 -17.68 -4.02
C LEU A 208 -3.68 -17.10 -5.08
N GLU A 209 -3.39 -15.81 -5.00
CA GLU A 209 -2.29 -15.19 -5.74
C GLU A 209 -1.31 -14.55 -4.75
N VAL A 210 0.00 -14.77 -4.95
CA VAL A 210 1.09 -14.16 -4.19
C VAL A 210 2.02 -13.46 -5.16
N ILE A 211 2.34 -12.19 -4.89
CA ILE A 211 3.32 -11.41 -5.68
C ILE A 211 4.40 -10.91 -4.72
N VAL A 212 5.67 -11.15 -5.05
CA VAL A 212 6.81 -10.68 -4.25
C VAL A 212 7.34 -9.37 -4.84
N THR A 213 7.34 -8.31 -4.02
CA THR A 213 7.86 -6.99 -4.43
C THR A 213 9.28 -6.75 -3.94
N GLU A 214 9.68 -7.42 -2.84
CA GLU A 214 11.04 -7.32 -2.30
C GLU A 214 11.41 -8.60 -1.56
N GLY A 215 12.65 -9.07 -1.76
CA GLY A 215 13.21 -10.20 -1.05
C GLY A 215 12.73 -11.56 -1.59
N HIS A 216 12.42 -12.49 -0.67
CA HIS A 216 12.11 -13.88 -0.96
C HIS A 216 11.06 -14.43 -0.02
N VAL A 217 10.05 -15.11 -0.54
CA VAL A 217 9.05 -15.83 0.24
C VAL A 217 9.02 -17.31 -0.13
N LYS A 218 8.70 -18.14 0.85
CA LYS A 218 8.46 -19.57 0.66
C LYS A 218 6.97 -19.85 0.80
N LEU A 219 6.38 -20.51 -0.17
CA LEU A 219 5.00 -20.97 -0.12
C LEU A 219 4.95 -22.43 0.31
N LEU A 220 4.18 -22.70 1.36
CA LEU A 220 4.00 -24.01 1.97
C LEU A 220 2.52 -24.43 1.87
N SER A 221 2.27 -25.72 1.77
CA SER A 221 0.96 -26.33 1.95
C SER A 221 1.04 -27.47 2.96
N GLY A 222 -0.08 -28.07 3.34
CA GLY A 222 -0.09 -29.18 4.28
C GLY A 222 0.85 -30.36 3.90
N ASN A 223 1.19 -30.51 2.63
CA ASN A 223 2.06 -31.55 2.11
C ASN A 223 3.53 -31.11 1.94
N GLY A 224 3.93 -29.92 2.42
CA GLY A 224 5.30 -29.41 2.34
C GLY A 224 5.44 -28.13 1.50
N ALA A 225 6.67 -27.89 0.99
CA ALA A 225 6.96 -26.71 0.18
C ALA A 225 6.28 -26.83 -1.20
N VAL A 226 5.55 -25.77 -1.58
CA VAL A 226 4.93 -25.63 -2.91
C VAL A 226 5.89 -24.91 -3.85
N GLY A 227 6.63 -23.91 -3.33
CA GLY A 227 7.61 -23.16 -4.12
C GLY A 227 8.25 -22.02 -3.36
N ASP A 228 9.29 -21.48 -3.96
CA ASP A 228 10.01 -20.30 -3.54
C ASP A 228 9.82 -19.19 -4.58
N LEU A 229 9.53 -17.97 -4.12
CA LEU A 229 9.33 -16.78 -4.98
C LEU A 229 10.34 -15.72 -4.61
N LEU A 230 11.01 -15.17 -5.61
CA LEU A 230 11.91 -14.03 -5.51
C LEU A 230 11.18 -12.74 -5.95
N LYS A 231 11.83 -11.59 -5.75
CA LYS A 231 11.34 -10.30 -6.25
C LYS A 231 10.85 -10.40 -7.70
N ASP A 232 9.73 -9.75 -7.97
CA ASP A 232 9.01 -9.68 -9.26
C ASP A 232 8.45 -11.03 -9.73
N GLN A 233 8.46 -12.05 -8.88
CA GLN A 233 7.79 -13.31 -9.17
C GLN A 233 6.41 -13.35 -8.52
N TYR A 234 5.53 -14.12 -9.17
CA TYR A 234 4.21 -14.43 -8.64
C TYR A 234 3.94 -15.93 -8.70
N MET A 235 3.07 -16.37 -7.82
CA MET A 235 2.42 -17.67 -7.88
C MET A 235 0.92 -17.49 -7.77
N ARG A 236 0.20 -18.09 -8.67
CA ARG A 236 -1.25 -18.18 -8.67
C ARG A 236 -1.66 -19.63 -8.53
N ILE A 237 -2.47 -19.91 -7.54
CA ILE A 237 -3.06 -21.23 -7.29
C ILE A 237 -4.56 -21.09 -7.46
N GLU A 238 -5.15 -21.82 -8.37
CA GLU A 238 -6.59 -21.85 -8.59
C GLU A 238 -7.29 -22.73 -7.54
N GLY A 239 -8.59 -22.55 -7.37
CA GLY A 239 -9.36 -23.34 -6.39
C GLY A 239 -9.37 -24.85 -6.64
N ASP A 240 -9.04 -25.29 -7.84
CA ASP A 240 -8.86 -26.71 -8.21
C ASP A 240 -7.43 -27.24 -7.94
N GLY A 241 -6.55 -26.41 -7.38
CA GLY A 241 -5.17 -26.76 -7.03
C GLY A 241 -4.16 -26.59 -8.17
N ARG A 242 -4.57 -26.19 -9.38
CA ARG A 242 -3.62 -25.86 -10.45
C ARG A 242 -2.80 -24.64 -10.04
N SER A 243 -1.48 -24.72 -10.21
CA SER A 243 -0.58 -23.61 -9.90
C SER A 243 0.15 -23.11 -11.14
N THR A 244 0.31 -21.80 -11.22
CA THR A 244 1.10 -21.11 -12.23
C THR A 244 2.11 -20.23 -11.51
N VAL A 245 3.38 -20.36 -11.90
CA VAL A 245 4.49 -19.49 -11.43
C VAL A 245 5.00 -18.70 -12.62
N GLY A 246 5.30 -17.44 -12.40
CA GLY A 246 5.85 -16.59 -13.44
C GLY A 246 6.58 -15.38 -12.88
N ARG A 247 7.10 -14.57 -13.79
CA ARG A 247 7.72 -13.30 -13.48
C ARG A 247 6.89 -12.17 -14.09
N LEU A 248 6.78 -11.08 -13.38
CA LEU A 248 6.14 -9.85 -13.83
C LEU A 248 7.21 -8.79 -14.10
N ASP A 249 6.97 -7.96 -15.10
CA ASP A 249 7.75 -6.74 -15.28
C ASP A 249 7.44 -5.76 -14.15
N GLU A 250 8.38 -4.90 -13.80
CA GLU A 250 8.27 -3.96 -12.68
C GLU A 250 7.04 -3.05 -12.83
N ASP A 251 6.74 -2.59 -14.04
CA ASP A 251 5.56 -1.77 -14.33
C ASP A 251 4.24 -2.54 -14.08
N VAL A 252 4.22 -3.85 -14.37
CA VAL A 252 3.07 -4.70 -14.11
C VAL A 252 2.88 -4.90 -12.61
N VAL A 253 3.96 -5.10 -11.86
CA VAL A 253 3.92 -5.16 -10.39
C VAL A 253 3.40 -3.85 -9.81
N ALA A 254 3.96 -2.70 -10.28
CA ALA A 254 3.52 -1.37 -9.85
C ALA A 254 2.04 -1.13 -10.15
N SER A 255 1.57 -1.51 -11.35
CA SER A 255 0.16 -1.42 -11.75
C SER A 255 -0.75 -2.26 -10.83
N ARG A 256 -0.38 -3.52 -10.58
CA ARG A 256 -1.17 -4.41 -9.72
C ARG A 256 -1.28 -3.95 -8.28
N LEU A 257 -0.26 -3.25 -7.78
CA LEU A 257 -0.19 -2.75 -6.41
C LEU A 257 -0.53 -1.27 -6.28
N SER A 258 -0.98 -0.63 -7.36
CA SER A 258 -1.37 0.78 -7.38
C SER A 258 -2.51 1.10 -6.40
N TRP A 259 -3.32 0.10 -6.06
CA TRP A 259 -4.36 0.22 -5.05
C TRP A 259 -3.83 0.73 -3.70
N ARG A 260 -2.58 0.45 -3.33
CA ARG A 260 -1.95 0.91 -2.08
C ARG A 260 -1.86 2.44 -1.98
N SER A 261 -1.91 3.13 -3.10
CA SER A 261 -1.99 4.58 -3.21
C SER A 261 -3.40 5.10 -3.57
N GLY A 262 -4.42 4.25 -3.44
CA GLY A 262 -5.80 4.61 -3.76
C GLY A 262 -6.11 4.67 -5.26
N MET A 263 -5.24 4.12 -6.12
CA MET A 263 -5.40 4.16 -7.56
C MET A 263 -5.58 2.77 -8.15
N LEU A 264 -6.24 2.69 -9.29
CA LEU A 264 -6.27 1.54 -10.18
C LEU A 264 -5.58 1.93 -11.48
N VAL A 265 -4.53 1.22 -11.85
CA VAL A 265 -3.75 1.48 -13.07
C VAL A 265 -3.96 0.31 -14.03
N PHE A 266 -4.33 0.64 -15.25
CA PHE A 266 -4.51 -0.32 -16.33
C PHE A 266 -3.60 0.04 -17.49
N ASP A 267 -2.91 -0.94 -18.03
CA ASP A 267 -2.04 -0.83 -19.19
C ASP A 267 -2.43 -1.87 -20.25
N GLY A 268 -3.55 -1.61 -20.94
CA GLY A 268 -4.06 -2.49 -21.98
C GLY A 268 -4.76 -3.76 -21.48
N GLN A 269 -5.27 -3.80 -20.25
CA GLN A 269 -6.11 -4.89 -19.76
C GLN A 269 -7.44 -4.95 -20.50
N VAL A 270 -8.01 -6.14 -20.65
CA VAL A 270 -9.31 -6.29 -21.30
C VAL A 270 -10.44 -5.72 -20.44
N LEU A 271 -11.43 -5.11 -21.06
CA LEU A 271 -12.55 -4.45 -20.38
C LEU A 271 -13.23 -5.34 -19.34
N ALA A 272 -13.34 -6.65 -19.62
CA ALA A 272 -13.91 -7.58 -18.65
C ALA A 272 -13.13 -7.62 -17.34
N ASP A 273 -11.79 -7.61 -17.39
CA ASP A 273 -10.92 -7.62 -16.22
C ASP A 273 -10.93 -6.26 -15.51
N VAL A 274 -10.96 -5.16 -16.29
CA VAL A 274 -11.09 -3.80 -15.74
C VAL A 274 -12.38 -3.66 -14.92
N LEU A 275 -13.51 -4.10 -15.47
CA LEU A 275 -14.80 -4.06 -14.77
C LEU A 275 -14.83 -4.99 -13.55
N ALA A 276 -14.21 -6.17 -13.64
CA ALA A 276 -14.08 -7.09 -12.52
C ALA A 276 -13.25 -6.48 -11.38
N GLU A 277 -12.15 -5.78 -11.71
CA GLU A 277 -11.34 -5.11 -10.70
C GLU A 277 -12.09 -3.93 -10.08
N PHE A 278 -12.76 -3.07 -10.87
CA PHE A 278 -13.60 -1.98 -10.35
C PHE A 278 -14.72 -2.48 -9.42
N SER A 279 -15.34 -3.62 -9.76
CA SER A 279 -16.41 -4.22 -8.95
C SER A 279 -15.97 -4.61 -7.53
N ARG A 280 -14.68 -4.70 -7.28
CA ARG A 280 -14.15 -4.95 -5.92
C ARG A 280 -14.28 -3.72 -5.01
N TYR A 281 -14.24 -2.52 -5.60
CA TYR A 281 -14.19 -1.22 -4.89
C TYR A 281 -15.54 -0.52 -4.82
N THR A 282 -16.57 -1.10 -5.37
CA THR A 282 -17.91 -0.54 -5.41
C THR A 282 -18.98 -1.61 -5.18
N SER A 283 -20.15 -1.18 -4.74
CA SER A 283 -21.34 -2.04 -4.71
C SER A 283 -22.05 -2.13 -6.08
N GLU A 284 -21.61 -1.36 -7.08
CA GLU A 284 -22.18 -1.40 -8.41
C GLU A 284 -21.81 -2.71 -9.12
N ARG A 285 -22.76 -3.27 -9.84
CA ARG A 285 -22.54 -4.45 -10.70
C ARG A 285 -22.49 -4.02 -12.15
N PHE A 286 -21.50 -4.52 -12.87
CA PHE A 286 -21.34 -4.24 -14.30
C PHE A 286 -21.64 -5.49 -15.12
N VAL A 287 -22.36 -5.30 -16.22
CA VAL A 287 -22.64 -6.35 -17.23
C VAL A 287 -22.32 -5.81 -18.60
N ILE A 288 -21.47 -6.51 -19.33
CA ILE A 288 -21.18 -6.21 -20.74
C ILE A 288 -22.27 -6.82 -21.59
N THR A 289 -23.07 -5.98 -22.26
CA THR A 289 -24.21 -6.40 -23.08
C THR A 289 -23.80 -6.88 -24.48
N ASP A 290 -22.69 -6.36 -25.01
CA ASP A 290 -22.13 -6.80 -26.29
C ASP A 290 -20.84 -7.63 -26.05
N PRO A 291 -20.85 -8.95 -26.34
CA PRO A 291 -19.67 -9.81 -26.11
C PRO A 291 -18.39 -9.33 -26.79
N ARG A 292 -18.48 -8.58 -27.89
CA ARG A 292 -17.33 -8.03 -28.63
C ARG A 292 -16.52 -7.03 -27.79
N LEU A 293 -17.17 -6.36 -26.83
CA LEU A 293 -16.52 -5.38 -25.95
C LEU A 293 -15.66 -6.05 -24.85
N ARG A 294 -15.86 -7.34 -24.57
CA ARG A 294 -15.14 -8.03 -23.48
C ARG A 294 -13.62 -7.99 -23.67
N GLY A 295 -13.16 -8.12 -24.91
CA GLY A 295 -11.75 -8.11 -25.28
C GLY A 295 -11.17 -6.72 -25.56
N LEU A 296 -11.98 -5.66 -25.44
CA LEU A 296 -11.48 -4.29 -25.66
C LEU A 296 -10.40 -3.95 -24.64
N ARG A 297 -9.27 -3.44 -25.12
CA ARG A 297 -8.15 -3.08 -24.25
C ARG A 297 -8.30 -1.66 -23.71
N ILE A 298 -8.17 -1.54 -22.41
CA ILE A 298 -8.32 -0.30 -21.66
C ILE A 298 -7.00 0.03 -20.98
N GLY A 299 -6.53 1.26 -21.19
CA GLY A 299 -5.42 1.85 -20.43
C GLY A 299 -5.88 3.10 -19.71
N GLY A 300 -5.33 3.36 -18.53
CA GLY A 300 -5.63 4.58 -17.78
C GLY A 300 -5.38 4.45 -16.28
N TYR A 301 -5.51 5.59 -15.62
CA TYR A 301 -5.34 5.77 -14.18
C TYR A 301 -6.66 6.25 -13.60
N PHE A 302 -7.18 5.52 -12.61
CA PHE A 302 -8.46 5.83 -12.00
C PHE A 302 -8.32 5.80 -10.48
N ALA A 303 -9.03 6.68 -9.77
CA ALA A 303 -9.17 6.50 -8.34
C ALA A 303 -9.96 5.22 -8.06
N ALA A 304 -9.53 4.47 -7.05
CA ALA A 304 -10.19 3.21 -6.67
C ALA A 304 -11.64 3.48 -6.28
N GLY A 305 -12.59 2.85 -7.00
CA GLY A 305 -14.02 3.03 -6.80
C GLY A 305 -14.66 4.20 -7.57
N ASP A 306 -13.89 5.01 -8.32
CA ASP A 306 -14.46 6.07 -9.17
C ASP A 306 -15.03 5.48 -10.48
N THR A 307 -16.21 4.89 -10.35
CA THR A 307 -16.93 4.31 -11.50
C THR A 307 -17.44 5.39 -12.47
N THR A 308 -17.54 6.63 -12.02
CA THR A 308 -17.96 7.75 -12.89
C THR A 308 -16.87 8.08 -13.89
N ALA A 309 -15.62 8.24 -13.41
CA ALA A 309 -14.48 8.50 -14.29
C ALA A 309 -14.27 7.35 -15.31
N LEU A 310 -14.44 6.08 -14.87
CA LEU A 310 -14.38 4.94 -15.80
C LEU A 310 -15.44 5.02 -16.89
N ARG A 311 -16.70 5.29 -16.54
CA ARG A 311 -17.81 5.39 -17.51
C ARG A 311 -17.63 6.56 -18.48
N GLU A 312 -17.15 7.70 -17.99
CA GLU A 312 -16.82 8.85 -18.83
C GLU A 312 -15.69 8.52 -19.82
N ALA A 313 -14.64 7.85 -19.36
CA ALA A 313 -13.55 7.41 -20.22
C ALA A 313 -14.01 6.41 -21.29
N LEU A 314 -14.87 5.46 -20.94
CA LEU A 314 -15.46 4.51 -21.89
C LEU A 314 -16.31 5.22 -22.96
N ARG A 315 -17.10 6.19 -22.55
CA ARG A 315 -17.93 6.98 -23.48
C ARG A 315 -17.07 7.86 -24.40
N ALA A 316 -16.12 8.59 -23.82
CA ALA A 316 -15.32 9.57 -24.57
C ALA A 316 -14.37 8.92 -25.58
N ASN A 317 -13.75 7.79 -25.22
CA ASN A 317 -12.69 7.18 -26.04
C ASN A 317 -13.18 6.03 -26.91
N PHE A 318 -14.27 5.35 -26.52
CA PHE A 318 -14.70 4.11 -27.18
C PHE A 318 -16.15 4.15 -27.66
N ARG A 319 -16.91 5.23 -27.41
CA ARG A 319 -18.35 5.36 -27.69
C ARG A 319 -19.15 4.23 -27.03
N ILE A 320 -18.75 3.86 -25.82
CA ILE A 320 -19.42 2.88 -24.99
C ILE A 320 -20.28 3.59 -23.98
N GLU A 321 -21.56 3.30 -24.00
CA GLU A 321 -22.55 3.86 -23.07
C GLU A 321 -22.71 2.96 -21.85
N SER A 322 -22.98 3.59 -20.72
CA SER A 322 -23.35 2.90 -19.49
C SER A 322 -24.77 3.28 -19.08
N ARG A 323 -25.63 2.29 -18.87
CA ARG A 323 -27.03 2.52 -18.45
C ARG A 323 -27.32 1.74 -17.19
N ARG A 324 -27.95 2.37 -16.23
CA ARG A 324 -28.46 1.67 -15.05
C ARG A 324 -29.76 1.00 -15.39
N GLY A 325 -29.81 -0.33 -15.30
CA GLY A 325 -31.02 -1.13 -15.44
C GLY A 325 -31.98 -0.92 -14.25
N SER A 326 -33.21 -1.38 -14.39
CA SER A 326 -34.22 -1.35 -13.32
C SER A 326 -33.83 -2.22 -12.10
N ASP A 327 -32.96 -3.19 -12.32
CA ASP A 327 -32.36 -4.08 -11.31
C ASP A 327 -31.13 -3.46 -10.60
N GLY A 328 -30.75 -2.21 -10.94
CA GLY A 328 -29.60 -1.51 -10.40
C GLY A 328 -28.26 -1.90 -11.02
N VAL A 329 -28.24 -2.85 -11.99
CA VAL A 329 -27.04 -3.27 -12.71
C VAL A 329 -26.64 -2.22 -13.75
N ILE A 330 -25.35 -1.92 -13.85
CA ILE A 330 -24.81 -1.04 -14.87
C ILE A 330 -24.52 -1.86 -16.13
N GLN A 331 -25.30 -1.64 -17.16
CA GLN A 331 -25.16 -2.25 -18.47
C GLN A 331 -24.13 -1.44 -19.27
N ILE A 332 -23.07 -2.10 -19.74
CA ILE A 332 -22.02 -1.52 -20.58
C ILE A 332 -22.20 -2.04 -22.00
N GLY A 333 -22.47 -1.13 -22.92
CA GLY A 333 -22.79 -1.49 -24.31
C GLY A 333 -22.45 -0.38 -25.30
N PRO A 334 -22.61 -0.65 -26.62
CA PRO A 334 -22.41 0.38 -27.63
C PRO A 334 -23.42 1.50 -27.47
N GLU A 335 -23.06 2.71 -27.88
CA GLU A 335 -24.01 3.80 -28.04
C GLU A 335 -25.16 3.36 -28.97
N PRO A 336 -26.43 3.57 -28.57
CA PRO A 336 -27.53 3.22 -29.45
C PRO A 336 -27.44 4.04 -30.74
N ALA A 337 -27.68 3.37 -31.86
CA ALA A 337 -27.81 4.06 -33.12
C ALA A 337 -28.85 5.18 -32.97
N PRO A 338 -28.58 6.40 -33.51
CA PRO A 338 -29.57 7.46 -33.49
C PRO A 338 -30.88 6.91 -34.08
N ALA A 339 -31.98 7.08 -33.36
CA ALA A 339 -33.28 6.68 -33.83
C ALA A 339 -33.47 7.36 -35.19
N THR A 340 -33.46 6.61 -36.29
CA THR A 340 -33.84 7.09 -37.59
C THR A 340 -35.27 7.59 -37.47
N ALA A 341 -35.44 8.91 -37.39
CA ALA A 341 -36.74 9.55 -37.46
C ALA A 341 -37.39 9.09 -38.77
N ARG A 342 -38.46 8.31 -38.63
CA ARG A 342 -39.35 7.96 -39.75
C ARG A 342 -40.30 9.13 -40.00
#